data_114e0988cb50ef8d0f3f1c3a77275d57
#
_entry.id   114e0988cb50ef8d0f3f1c3a77275d57
#
_cell.length_a   1.000
_cell.length_b   1.000
_cell.length_c   1.000
_cell.angle_alpha   90.00
_cell.angle_beta   90.00
_cell.angle_gamma   90.00
#
_symmetry.space_group_name_H-M   'P 1'
#
loop_
_entity.id
_entity.type
_entity.pdbx_description
1 polymer ?
#
loop_
_entity_poly.entity_id
_entity_poly.type
_entity_poly.pdbx_seq_one_letter_code
_entity_poly.pdbx_strand_id
1 'polypeptide(L)'
;MRISNRFQTQFLKIWHAIFSGGFIVAYVTDDVYAMHLFSGTVVLGAVAVRVLVGLLAREKSPLALTNPMDATRLWWDRVSSGAKARNPLHAWLAAALLATIGLAAATGWLTELLPFTKDLHEGVAELTLTIITAHLAVVFFKPAKKYVQGVVQIQTAGLFR
;
A
#
# COMPACT_ATOMS: atom_id res chain seq x y z
N MET A 1 11.21 -25.90 5.62
CA MET A 1 10.79 -25.81 4.20
C MET A 1 10.99 -24.35 3.74
N ARG A 2 11.84 -24.07 2.72
CA ARG A 2 12.00 -22.70 2.18
C ARG A 2 10.95 -22.49 1.09
N ILE A 3 9.93 -21.70 1.37
CA ILE A 3 8.96 -21.27 0.35
C ILE A 3 9.71 -20.44 -0.70
N SER A 4 9.53 -20.77 -1.99
CA SER A 4 10.22 -20.11 -3.09
C SER A 4 9.87 -18.62 -3.14
N ASN A 5 10.85 -17.77 -3.47
CA ASN A 5 10.64 -16.31 -3.60
C ASN A 5 9.58 -15.99 -4.67
N ARG A 6 9.45 -16.82 -5.70
CA ARG A 6 8.40 -16.66 -6.73
C ARG A 6 7.00 -16.79 -6.13
N PHE A 7 6.78 -17.83 -5.31
CA PHE A 7 5.50 -18.04 -4.65
C PHE A 7 5.14 -16.85 -3.71
N GLN A 8 6.11 -16.39 -2.92
CA GLN A 8 5.92 -15.25 -2.02
C GLN A 8 5.52 -13.99 -2.78
N THR A 9 6.17 -13.71 -3.91
CA THR A 9 5.85 -12.55 -4.76
C THR A 9 4.47 -12.68 -5.41
N GLN A 10 4.09 -13.88 -5.86
CA GLN A 10 2.76 -14.13 -6.42
C GLN A 10 1.67 -13.96 -5.36
N PHE A 11 1.89 -14.50 -4.17
CA PHE A 11 0.99 -14.30 -3.03
C PHE A 11 0.74 -12.80 -2.78
N LEU A 12 1.78 -11.98 -2.72
CA LEU A 12 1.63 -10.53 -2.50
C LEU A 12 0.86 -9.85 -3.63
N LYS A 13 1.04 -10.26 -4.88
CA LYS A 13 0.28 -9.71 -6.01
C LYS A 13 -1.20 -10.06 -5.94
N ILE A 14 -1.52 -11.33 -5.68
CA ILE A 14 -2.91 -11.80 -5.54
C ILE A 14 -3.56 -11.12 -4.32
N TRP A 15 -2.86 -11.11 -3.20
CA TRP A 15 -3.33 -10.42 -2.00
C TRP A 15 -3.62 -8.94 -2.28
N HIS A 16 -2.72 -8.24 -2.97
CA HIS A 16 -2.91 -6.83 -3.33
C HIS A 16 -4.12 -6.64 -4.26
N ALA A 17 -4.34 -7.54 -5.21
CA ALA A 17 -5.48 -7.48 -6.11
C ALA A 17 -6.82 -7.67 -5.35
N ILE A 18 -6.90 -8.65 -4.44
CA ILE A 18 -8.08 -8.90 -3.60
C ILE A 18 -8.32 -7.71 -2.67
N PHE A 19 -7.28 -7.22 -2.02
CA PHE A 19 -7.34 -6.11 -1.09
C PHE A 19 -7.79 -4.81 -1.77
N SER A 20 -7.18 -4.43 -2.91
CA SER A 20 -7.54 -3.22 -3.64
C SER A 20 -8.90 -3.35 -4.33
N GLY A 21 -9.23 -4.51 -4.89
CA GLY A 21 -10.54 -4.78 -5.47
C GLY A 21 -11.65 -4.72 -4.43
N GLY A 22 -11.46 -5.35 -3.28
CA GLY A 22 -12.41 -5.31 -2.17
C GLY A 22 -12.61 -3.88 -1.66
N PHE A 23 -11.54 -3.09 -1.52
CA PHE A 23 -11.64 -1.69 -1.13
C PHE A 23 -12.44 -0.85 -2.14
N ILE A 24 -12.16 -1.00 -3.45
CA ILE A 24 -12.90 -0.30 -4.50
C ILE A 24 -14.38 -0.66 -4.47
N VAL A 25 -14.71 -1.95 -4.34
CA VAL A 25 -16.11 -2.39 -4.24
C VAL A 25 -16.77 -1.81 -2.99
N ALA A 26 -16.12 -1.85 -1.82
CA ALA A 26 -16.64 -1.24 -0.61
C ALA A 26 -16.92 0.25 -0.79
N TYR A 27 -16.00 0.96 -1.44
CA TYR A 27 -16.12 2.41 -1.64
C TYR A 27 -17.25 2.79 -2.59
N VAL A 28 -17.43 2.07 -3.71
CA VAL A 28 -18.46 2.40 -4.72
C VAL A 28 -19.84 1.83 -4.37
N THR A 29 -19.96 1.05 -3.31
CA THR A 29 -21.22 0.43 -2.88
C THR A 29 -21.63 0.88 -1.47
N ASP A 30 -21.24 2.07 -1.05
CA ASP A 30 -21.60 2.65 0.25
C ASP A 30 -23.12 2.75 0.43
N ASP A 31 -23.87 3.06 -0.65
CA ASP A 31 -25.34 3.07 -0.67
C ASP A 31 -25.97 1.67 -0.64
N VAL A 32 -25.20 0.59 -0.90
CA VAL A 32 -25.68 -0.80 -0.96
C VAL A 32 -25.14 -1.58 0.23
N TYR A 33 -25.82 -1.45 1.37
CA TYR A 33 -25.39 -1.99 2.66
C TYR A 33 -24.80 -3.41 2.59
N ALA A 34 -25.48 -4.38 1.97
CA ALA A 34 -24.99 -5.77 1.93
C ALA A 34 -23.66 -5.92 1.17
N MET A 35 -23.49 -5.17 0.07
CA MET A 35 -22.27 -5.21 -0.73
C MET A 35 -21.13 -4.49 -0.02
N HIS A 36 -21.41 -3.34 0.60
CA HIS A 36 -20.47 -2.59 1.41
C HIS A 36 -19.95 -3.43 2.58
N LEU A 37 -20.84 -4.03 3.36
CA LEU A 37 -20.50 -4.87 4.50
C LEU A 37 -19.69 -6.11 4.07
N PHE A 38 -20.12 -6.79 3.00
CA PHE A 38 -19.39 -7.95 2.48
C PHE A 38 -17.98 -7.60 2.03
N SER A 39 -17.84 -6.57 1.20
CA SER A 39 -16.54 -6.15 0.69
C SER A 39 -15.63 -5.59 1.79
N GLY A 40 -16.17 -4.82 2.75
CA GLY A 40 -15.47 -4.38 3.95
C GLY A 40 -14.95 -5.56 4.79
N THR A 41 -15.76 -6.63 4.93
CA THR A 41 -15.34 -7.86 5.63
C THR A 41 -14.20 -8.57 4.89
N VAL A 42 -14.25 -8.63 3.55
CA VAL A 42 -13.16 -9.20 2.73
C VAL A 42 -11.88 -8.39 2.92
N VAL A 43 -11.98 -7.05 2.93
CA VAL A 43 -10.83 -6.16 3.17
C VAL A 43 -10.25 -6.37 4.57
N LEU A 44 -11.09 -6.44 5.61
CA LEU A 44 -10.65 -6.72 6.98
C LEU A 44 -9.90 -8.06 7.08
N GLY A 45 -10.46 -9.11 6.48
CA GLY A 45 -9.81 -10.42 6.39
C GLY A 45 -8.46 -10.37 5.66
N ALA A 46 -8.39 -9.64 4.54
CA ALA A 46 -7.15 -9.46 3.79
C ALA A 46 -6.08 -8.71 4.60
N VAL A 47 -6.47 -7.68 5.37
CA VAL A 47 -5.56 -6.98 6.30
C VAL A 47 -5.07 -7.92 7.39
N ALA A 48 -5.97 -8.68 8.03
CA ALA A 48 -5.62 -9.64 9.08
C ALA A 48 -4.61 -10.69 8.57
N VAL A 49 -4.87 -11.28 7.40
CA VAL A 49 -3.95 -12.22 6.73
C VAL A 49 -2.60 -11.57 6.45
N ARG A 50 -2.57 -10.34 5.95
CA ARG A 50 -1.31 -9.62 5.66
C ARG A 50 -0.48 -9.36 6.91
N VAL A 51 -1.12 -8.92 7.98
CA VAL A 51 -0.46 -8.66 9.26
C VAL A 51 0.08 -9.98 9.83
N LEU A 52 -0.75 -11.02 9.88
CA LEU A 52 -0.35 -12.32 10.41
C LEU A 52 0.84 -12.92 9.62
N VAL A 53 0.71 -12.97 8.30
CA VAL A 53 1.79 -13.46 7.43
C VAL A 53 3.06 -12.62 7.57
N GLY A 54 2.92 -11.30 7.71
CA GLY A 54 4.03 -10.39 7.88
C GLY A 54 4.77 -10.55 9.21
N LEU A 55 4.03 -10.82 10.29
CA LEU A 55 4.60 -11.07 11.62
C LEU A 55 5.30 -12.44 11.72
N LEU A 56 4.75 -13.45 11.03
CA LEU A 56 5.34 -14.79 10.98
C LEU A 56 6.49 -14.91 9.98
N ALA A 57 6.63 -13.95 9.08
CA ALA A 57 7.66 -13.96 8.05
C ALA A 57 9.04 -13.66 8.64
N ARG A 58 10.08 -14.31 8.11
CA ARG A 58 11.48 -14.00 8.46
C ARG A 58 11.83 -12.59 7.94
N GLU A 59 12.65 -11.84 8.66
CA GLU A 59 13.05 -10.46 8.35
C GLU A 59 13.52 -10.22 6.89
N LYS A 60 14.18 -11.18 6.28
CA LYS A 60 14.67 -11.11 4.89
C LYS A 60 13.66 -11.62 3.85
N SER A 61 12.46 -12.02 4.26
CA SER A 61 11.41 -12.48 3.37
C SER A 61 10.69 -11.30 2.69
N PRO A 62 10.30 -11.43 1.41
CA PRO A 62 9.39 -10.47 0.77
C PRO A 62 8.05 -10.31 1.51
N LEU A 63 7.65 -11.31 2.29
CA LEU A 63 6.42 -11.30 3.09
C LEU A 63 6.54 -10.48 4.37
N ALA A 64 7.74 -10.20 4.88
CA ALA A 64 7.92 -9.41 6.07
C ALA A 64 7.31 -8.00 5.93
N LEU A 65 6.77 -7.49 7.02
CA LEU A 65 6.34 -6.10 7.07
C LEU A 65 7.58 -5.21 7.08
N THR A 66 7.65 -4.30 6.10
CA THR A 66 8.75 -3.34 6.07
C THR A 66 8.53 -2.29 7.14
N ASN A 67 9.44 -2.21 8.11
CA ASN A 67 9.43 -1.15 9.10
C ASN A 67 9.83 0.18 8.43
N PRO A 68 8.97 1.20 8.39
CA PRO A 68 9.29 2.47 7.74
C PRO A 68 10.42 3.24 8.44
N MET A 69 10.59 3.08 9.75
CA MET A 69 11.69 3.68 10.51
C MET A 69 13.05 3.12 10.09
N ASP A 70 13.16 1.79 9.94
CA ASP A 70 14.38 1.14 9.48
C ASP A 70 14.70 1.51 8.04
N ALA A 71 13.68 1.59 7.18
CA ALA A 71 13.83 2.07 5.81
C ALA A 71 14.35 3.51 5.76
N THR A 72 13.92 4.37 6.69
CA THR A 72 14.38 5.76 6.80
C THR A 72 15.82 5.84 7.29
N ARG A 73 16.19 5.07 8.32
CA ARG A 73 17.57 4.99 8.83
C ARG A 73 18.53 4.54 7.74
N LEU A 74 18.23 3.44 7.06
CA LEU A 74 19.04 2.91 5.96
C LEU A 74 19.14 3.90 4.78
N TRP A 75 18.13 4.69 4.53
CA TRP A 75 18.17 5.73 3.51
C TRP A 75 19.13 6.85 3.92
N TRP A 76 19.03 7.32 5.17
CA TRP A 76 19.90 8.37 5.71
C TRP A 76 21.37 7.96 5.70
N ASP A 77 21.68 6.76 6.19
CA ASP A 77 23.06 6.24 6.25
C ASP A 77 23.69 6.14 4.86
N ARG A 78 22.90 5.75 3.85
CA ARG A 78 23.38 5.67 2.47
C ARG A 78 23.57 7.05 1.83
N VAL A 79 22.63 7.96 2.05
CA VAL A 79 22.72 9.32 1.50
C VAL A 79 23.91 10.06 2.11
N SER A 80 24.14 9.95 3.42
CA SER A 80 25.27 10.56 4.11
C SER A 80 26.63 10.00 3.68
N SER A 81 26.65 8.73 3.23
CA SER A 81 27.87 8.12 2.66
C SER A 81 28.04 8.34 1.14
N GLY A 82 27.17 9.16 0.51
CA GLY A 82 27.20 9.40 -0.94
C GLY A 82 26.71 8.22 -1.79
N ALA A 83 26.14 7.16 -1.18
CA ALA A 83 25.67 6.00 -1.88
C ALA A 83 24.21 6.18 -2.38
N LYS A 84 23.87 5.49 -3.49
CA LYS A 84 22.52 5.50 -4.02
C LYS A 84 21.56 4.81 -3.05
N ALA A 85 20.57 5.54 -2.56
CA ALA A 85 19.61 5.07 -1.59
C ALA A 85 18.20 4.91 -2.17
N ARG A 86 17.46 3.95 -1.62
CA ARG A 86 16.05 3.73 -1.97
C ARG A 86 15.18 4.65 -1.11
N ASN A 87 14.31 5.46 -1.74
CA ASN A 87 13.43 6.38 -1.01
C ASN A 87 12.50 5.61 -0.05
N PRO A 88 12.46 5.95 1.25
CA PRO A 88 11.64 5.27 2.26
C PRO A 88 10.13 5.56 2.13
N LEU A 89 9.74 6.55 1.30
CA LEU A 89 8.34 6.97 1.14
C LEU A 89 7.39 5.80 0.83
N HIS A 90 7.84 4.81 0.04
CA HIS A 90 7.01 3.64 -0.24
C HIS A 90 6.73 2.79 1.00
N ALA A 91 7.69 2.67 1.92
CA ALA A 91 7.49 1.93 3.16
C ALA A 91 6.48 2.66 4.08
N TRP A 92 6.60 4.00 4.16
CA TRP A 92 5.64 4.82 4.92
C TRP A 92 4.24 4.76 4.34
N LEU A 93 4.08 4.91 3.01
CA LEU A 93 2.77 4.82 2.36
C LEU A 93 2.15 3.43 2.53
N ALA A 94 2.93 2.35 2.40
CA ALA A 94 2.43 1.00 2.59
C ALA A 94 1.97 0.75 4.04
N ALA A 95 2.73 1.22 5.03
CA ALA A 95 2.35 1.11 6.44
C ALA A 95 1.11 1.95 6.75
N ALA A 96 1.04 3.19 6.25
CA ALA A 96 -0.10 4.06 6.44
C ALA A 96 -1.37 3.48 5.82
N LEU A 97 -1.30 2.97 4.57
CA LEU A 97 -2.44 2.32 3.92
C LEU A 97 -2.91 1.08 4.68
N LEU A 98 -1.98 0.23 5.10
CA LEU A 98 -2.36 -0.97 5.86
C LEU A 98 -3.05 -0.59 7.17
N ALA A 99 -2.55 0.43 7.87
CA ALA A 99 -3.12 0.90 9.13
C ALA A 99 -4.49 1.57 8.93
N THR A 100 -4.61 2.51 7.97
CA THR A 100 -5.85 3.27 7.79
C THR A 100 -6.96 2.44 7.18
N ILE A 101 -6.68 1.58 6.20
CA ILE A 101 -7.69 0.67 5.64
C ILE A 101 -8.11 -0.36 6.68
N GLY A 102 -7.16 -0.90 7.45
CA GLY A 102 -7.49 -1.82 8.55
C GLY A 102 -8.37 -1.17 9.61
N LEU A 103 -8.07 0.09 9.97
CA LEU A 103 -8.87 0.86 10.92
C LEU A 103 -10.26 1.19 10.34
N ALA A 104 -10.35 1.60 9.08
CA ALA A 104 -11.63 1.85 8.41
C ALA A 104 -12.50 0.57 8.40
N ALA A 105 -11.95 -0.56 7.97
CA ALA A 105 -12.68 -1.81 7.95
C ALA A 105 -13.10 -2.29 9.36
N ALA A 106 -12.26 -2.12 10.36
CA ALA A 106 -12.57 -2.47 11.74
C ALA A 106 -13.65 -1.54 12.34
N THR A 107 -13.54 -0.22 12.13
CA THR A 107 -14.55 0.73 12.61
C THR A 107 -15.88 0.56 11.89
N GLY A 108 -15.88 0.27 10.57
CA GLY A 108 -17.09 -0.06 9.82
C GLY A 108 -17.82 -1.29 10.39
N TRP A 109 -17.10 -2.31 10.79
CA TRP A 109 -17.68 -3.47 11.47
C TRP A 109 -18.22 -3.12 12.87
N LEU A 110 -17.55 -2.19 13.57
CA LEU A 110 -18.00 -1.74 14.90
C LEU A 110 -19.26 -0.88 14.84
N THR A 111 -19.58 -0.23 13.73
CA THR A 111 -20.81 0.56 13.60
C THR A 111 -22.08 -0.27 13.80
N GLU A 112 -22.01 -1.56 13.49
CA GLU A 112 -23.10 -2.50 13.74
C GLU A 112 -23.40 -2.71 15.24
N LEU A 113 -22.37 -2.61 16.07
CA LEU A 113 -22.47 -2.80 17.53
C LEU A 113 -22.53 -1.47 18.26
N LEU A 114 -21.87 -0.47 17.74
CA LEU A 114 -21.63 0.84 18.37
C LEU A 114 -21.90 1.97 17.36
N PRO A 115 -23.13 2.44 17.21
CA PRO A 115 -23.49 3.44 16.19
C PRO A 115 -22.70 4.74 16.25
N PHE A 116 -22.18 5.13 17.42
CA PHE A 116 -21.37 6.34 17.56
C PHE A 116 -20.00 6.25 16.88
N THR A 117 -19.59 5.07 16.41
CA THR A 117 -18.33 4.90 15.64
C THR A 117 -18.48 5.23 14.16
N LYS A 118 -19.69 5.62 13.70
CA LYS A 118 -19.95 5.96 12.30
C LYS A 118 -19.09 7.13 11.81
N ASP A 119 -19.09 8.22 12.54
CA ASP A 119 -18.29 9.42 12.20
C ASP A 119 -16.79 9.11 12.13
N LEU A 120 -16.32 8.23 13.04
CA LEU A 120 -14.94 7.77 13.01
C LEU A 120 -14.65 6.93 11.76
N HIS A 121 -15.55 6.02 11.38
CA HIS A 121 -15.43 5.22 10.16
C HIS A 121 -15.35 6.11 8.92
N GLU A 122 -16.25 7.07 8.78
CA GLU A 122 -16.28 8.01 7.66
C GLU A 122 -14.99 8.85 7.59
N GLY A 123 -14.55 9.42 8.70
CA GLY A 123 -13.32 10.22 8.76
C GLY A 123 -12.06 9.41 8.43
N VAL A 124 -11.97 8.15 8.89
CA VAL A 124 -10.85 7.26 8.54
C VAL A 124 -10.91 6.83 7.08
N ALA A 125 -12.11 6.62 6.52
CA ALA A 125 -12.26 6.29 5.10
C ALA A 125 -11.80 7.45 4.20
N GLU A 126 -12.15 8.70 4.50
CA GLU A 126 -11.67 9.89 3.80
C GLU A 126 -10.15 10.06 3.87
N LEU A 127 -9.57 9.87 5.07
CA LEU A 127 -8.12 9.87 5.24
C LEU A 127 -7.45 8.79 4.38
N THR A 128 -8.05 7.60 4.33
CA THR A 128 -7.56 6.49 3.53
C THR A 128 -7.53 6.83 2.03
N LEU A 129 -8.59 7.46 1.51
CA LEU A 129 -8.63 7.93 0.11
C LEU A 129 -7.51 8.93 -0.21
N THR A 130 -7.25 9.84 0.71
CA THR A 130 -6.15 10.82 0.57
C THR A 130 -4.80 10.08 0.46
N ILE A 131 -4.56 9.08 1.30
CA ILE A 131 -3.32 8.30 1.28
C ILE A 131 -3.24 7.42 0.02
N ILE A 132 -4.35 6.83 -0.44
CA ILE A 132 -4.42 6.09 -1.71
C ILE A 132 -4.02 6.99 -2.87
N THR A 133 -4.58 8.21 -2.94
CA THR A 133 -4.25 9.18 -3.99
C THR A 133 -2.76 9.52 -3.99
N ALA A 134 -2.17 9.76 -2.82
CA ALA A 134 -0.74 9.97 -2.68
C ALA A 134 0.08 8.73 -3.10
N HIS A 135 -0.37 7.53 -2.75
CA HIS A 135 0.26 6.28 -3.17
C HIS A 135 0.24 6.11 -4.69
N LEU A 136 -0.90 6.31 -5.32
CA LEU A 136 -1.05 6.25 -6.77
C LEU A 136 -0.18 7.29 -7.47
N ALA A 137 -0.15 8.53 -6.98
CA ALA A 137 0.73 9.56 -7.49
C ALA A 137 2.19 9.12 -7.48
N VAL A 138 2.68 8.59 -6.35
CA VAL A 138 4.07 8.11 -6.25
C VAL A 138 4.35 6.93 -7.17
N VAL A 139 3.39 6.03 -7.38
CA VAL A 139 3.54 4.87 -8.26
C VAL A 139 3.58 5.30 -9.74
N PHE A 140 2.69 6.21 -10.17
CA PHE A 140 2.56 6.61 -11.56
C PHE A 140 3.59 7.67 -11.99
N PHE A 141 3.95 8.62 -11.13
CA PHE A 141 4.90 9.69 -11.51
C PHE A 141 6.36 9.21 -11.60
N LYS A 142 6.76 8.12 -10.95
CA LYS A 142 8.13 7.59 -11.08
C LYS A 142 8.48 7.09 -12.49
N PRO A 143 7.65 6.28 -13.17
CA PRO A 143 7.95 5.84 -14.54
C PRO A 143 7.88 6.99 -15.54
N ALA A 144 6.98 7.96 -15.37
CA ALA A 144 6.87 9.12 -16.26
C ALA A 144 8.18 9.94 -16.32
N LYS A 145 8.83 10.15 -15.18
CA LYS A 145 10.12 10.87 -15.11
C LYS A 145 11.24 10.16 -15.87
N LYS A 146 11.29 8.83 -15.82
CA LYS A 146 12.27 8.04 -16.60
C LYS A 146 11.99 8.09 -18.11
N TYR A 147 10.73 8.09 -18.49
CA TYR A 147 10.32 8.14 -19.88
C TYR A 147 10.69 9.50 -20.52
N VAL A 148 10.37 10.60 -19.84
CA VAL A 148 10.73 11.96 -20.28
C VAL A 148 12.25 12.14 -20.38
N GLN A 149 13.03 11.64 -19.41
CA GLN A 149 14.49 11.70 -19.45
C GLN A 149 15.07 10.88 -20.60
N GLY A 150 14.50 9.73 -20.91
CA GLY A 150 14.90 8.90 -22.05
C GLY A 150 14.65 9.61 -23.40
N VAL A 151 13.48 10.23 -23.56
CA VAL A 151 13.12 10.98 -24.78
C VAL A 151 14.03 12.19 -24.97
N VAL A 152 14.31 12.95 -23.93
CA VAL A 152 15.22 14.11 -23.96
C VAL A 152 16.64 13.69 -24.35
N GLN A 153 17.16 12.58 -23.82
CA GLN A 153 18.50 12.09 -24.18
C GLN A 153 18.60 11.64 -25.65
N ILE A 154 17.54 11.05 -26.22
CA ILE A 154 17.52 10.65 -27.64
C ILE A 154 17.51 11.89 -28.54
N GLN A 155 16.74 12.92 -28.19
CA GLN A 155 16.71 14.19 -28.97
C GLN A 155 18.05 14.94 -28.94
N THR A 156 18.71 15.00 -27.78
CA THR A 156 20.02 15.67 -27.68
C THR A 156 21.13 14.91 -28.40
N ALA A 157 21.10 13.57 -28.38
CA ALA A 157 22.08 12.77 -29.12
C ALA A 157 21.91 12.83 -30.64
N GLY A 158 20.69 13.12 -31.15
CA GLY A 158 20.40 13.31 -32.57
C GLY A 158 20.77 14.68 -33.13
N LEU A 159 20.96 15.70 -32.27
CA LEU A 159 21.31 17.06 -32.68
C LEU A 159 22.82 17.28 -32.89
N PHE A 160 23.66 16.30 -32.50
CA PHE A 160 25.13 16.37 -32.63
C PHE A 160 25.69 15.38 -33.69
N ARG A 161 24.89 14.91 -34.57
CA ARG A 161 25.27 14.17 -35.79
C ARG A 161 24.92 15.00 -37.02
#